data_63a072e35c67f6f12b2f04c993818d1b
#
_entry.id   63a072e35c67f6f12b2f04c993818d1b
#
_cell.length_a   1.000
_cell.length_b   1.000
_cell.length_c   1.000
_cell.angle_alpha   90.00
_cell.angle_beta   90.00
_cell.angle_gamma   90.00
#
_symmetry.space_group_name_H-M   'P 1'
#
loop_
_entity.id
_entity.type
_entity.pdbx_description
1 polymer ?
#
loop_
_entity_poly.entity_id
_entity_poly.type
_entity_poly.pdbx_seq_one_letter_code
_entity_poly.pdbx_strand_id
1 'polypeptide(L)'
;MKKLSLYIFLVLMFCNVGFADDISDFEIEGVSIGDSLLDHFSETEIKKNKKDYYTNDKFTAVDFRGKSYFENYDGAQIHYKTKSKKYIIYALDFMLEFENNINECYKKQEKIVKELSDLFISVKKDKRKNIKHSADKSGKSTVTSVYLNFDSGDFASVECYDWSKTMGFPDHLRVGITTKELNDWLVDTPNINK
;
A
#
# COMPACT_ATOMS: atom_id res chain seq x y z
N MET A 1 23.96 3.19 23.67
CA MET A 1 22.56 3.65 23.64
C MET A 1 22.31 4.22 22.24
N LYS A 2 21.74 3.40 21.33
CA LYS A 2 21.40 3.84 19.95
C LYS A 2 20.05 4.55 20.01
N LYS A 3 20.04 5.84 19.67
CA LYS A 3 18.81 6.62 19.54
C LYS A 3 18.07 6.08 18.31
N LEU A 4 16.90 5.49 18.54
CA LEU A 4 15.96 5.09 17.50
C LEU A 4 15.33 6.40 16.99
N SER A 5 15.87 6.93 15.89
CA SER A 5 15.31 8.10 15.20
C SER A 5 14.12 7.62 14.39
N LEU A 6 12.95 7.88 14.91
CA LEU A 6 11.66 7.59 14.27
C LEU A 6 11.32 8.79 13.39
N TYR A 7 11.93 8.85 12.20
CA TYR A 7 11.52 9.81 11.18
C TYR A 7 10.48 9.16 10.26
N ILE A 8 9.21 9.28 10.64
CA ILE A 8 8.16 9.40 9.63
C ILE A 8 8.33 10.84 9.14
N PHE A 9 8.96 11.00 7.99
CA PHE A 9 9.11 12.31 7.37
C PHE A 9 7.76 12.68 6.77
N LEU A 10 6.88 13.22 7.63
CA LEU A 10 5.74 13.99 7.17
C LEU A 10 6.32 15.33 6.74
N VAL A 11 6.62 15.48 5.46
CA VAL A 11 6.94 16.80 4.90
C VAL A 11 5.63 17.58 4.87
N LEU A 12 5.37 18.29 5.98
CA LEU A 12 4.35 19.35 6.01
C LEU A 12 4.87 20.48 5.12
N MET A 13 4.52 20.48 3.85
CA MET A 13 4.54 21.73 3.09
C MET A 13 3.50 22.66 3.70
N PHE A 14 3.99 23.74 4.32
CA PHE A 14 3.19 24.83 4.83
C PHE A 14 2.51 25.54 3.65
N CYS A 15 1.29 25.16 3.34
CA CYS A 15 0.36 26.02 2.60
C CYS A 15 -1.05 25.76 3.14
N ASN A 16 -1.53 26.67 3.96
CA ASN A 16 -2.91 26.75 4.48
C ASN A 16 -3.39 25.53 5.27
N VAL A 17 -3.98 25.79 6.43
CA VAL A 17 -4.70 24.81 7.24
C VAL A 17 -5.96 24.38 6.47
N GLY A 18 -5.77 23.60 5.42
CA GLY A 18 -6.78 22.81 4.75
C GLY A 18 -6.62 21.39 5.28
N PHE A 19 -7.68 20.82 5.80
CA PHE A 19 -7.72 19.39 6.10
C PHE A 19 -7.48 18.65 4.78
N ALA A 20 -6.70 17.58 4.80
CA ALA A 20 -6.52 16.73 3.64
C ALA A 20 -7.85 16.02 3.37
N ASP A 21 -8.57 16.46 2.37
CA ASP A 21 -9.86 15.88 1.96
C ASP A 21 -9.71 14.95 0.75
N ASP A 22 -8.52 14.92 0.14
CA ASP A 22 -8.24 14.14 -1.07
C ASP A 22 -7.10 13.14 -0.82
N ILE A 23 -7.23 11.98 -1.43
CA ILE A 23 -6.23 10.90 -1.38
C ILE A 23 -4.89 11.31 -2.01
N SER A 24 -4.90 12.28 -2.93
CA SER A 24 -3.69 12.84 -3.57
C SER A 24 -2.82 13.67 -2.62
N ASP A 25 -3.38 14.10 -1.48
CA ASP A 25 -2.62 14.81 -0.45
C ASP A 25 -1.77 13.88 0.42
N PHE A 26 -1.90 12.57 0.21
CA PHE A 26 -1.16 11.56 0.96
C PHE A 26 -0.01 10.99 0.15
N GLU A 27 1.17 11.03 0.74
CA GLU A 27 2.40 10.53 0.12
C GLU A 27 3.08 9.50 1.05
N ILE A 28 3.66 8.46 0.46
CA ILE A 28 4.50 7.48 1.16
C ILE A 28 5.86 7.46 0.47
N GLU A 29 6.95 7.76 1.19
CA GLU A 29 8.32 7.82 0.64
C GLU A 29 8.45 8.78 -0.56
N GLY A 30 7.68 9.86 -0.57
CA GLY A 30 7.68 10.84 -1.65
C GLY A 30 6.87 10.44 -2.88
N VAL A 31 6.09 9.35 -2.81
CA VAL A 31 5.28 8.83 -3.92
C VAL A 31 3.80 9.01 -3.62
N SER A 32 3.05 9.59 -4.56
CA SER A 32 1.61 9.85 -4.42
C SER A 32 0.77 9.27 -5.57
N ILE A 33 -0.52 9.14 -5.34
CA ILE A 33 -1.49 8.86 -6.40
C ILE A 33 -1.48 10.02 -7.41
N GLY A 34 -1.47 9.68 -8.70
CA GLY A 34 -1.45 10.67 -9.78
C GLY A 34 -0.05 11.05 -10.24
N ASP A 35 1.00 10.75 -9.48
CA ASP A 35 2.38 10.92 -9.93
C ASP A 35 2.70 10.02 -11.13
N SER A 36 3.75 10.38 -11.84
CA SER A 36 4.37 9.50 -12.81
C SER A 36 5.40 8.61 -12.12
N LEU A 37 5.37 7.30 -12.35
CA LEU A 37 6.46 6.42 -11.90
C LEU A 37 7.83 6.84 -12.43
N LEU A 38 7.87 7.57 -13.55
CA LEU A 38 9.12 8.08 -14.15
C LEU A 38 9.76 9.19 -13.32
N ASP A 39 9.02 9.83 -12.41
CA ASP A 39 9.55 10.84 -11.50
C ASP A 39 10.39 10.19 -10.38
N HIS A 40 10.18 8.89 -10.14
CA HIS A 40 10.81 8.14 -9.04
C HIS A 40 11.74 7.02 -9.53
N PHE A 41 11.45 6.41 -10.69
CA PHE A 41 12.16 5.24 -11.22
C PHE A 41 12.44 5.38 -12.71
N SER A 42 13.57 4.85 -13.16
CA SER A 42 13.84 4.77 -14.60
C SER A 42 12.88 3.84 -15.33
N GLU A 43 12.60 4.10 -16.59
CA GLU A 43 11.74 3.22 -17.41
C GLU A 43 12.27 1.79 -17.47
N THR A 44 13.60 1.62 -17.42
CA THR A 44 14.24 0.30 -17.37
C THR A 44 13.89 -0.46 -16.10
N GLU A 45 13.91 0.21 -14.95
CA GLU A 45 13.52 -0.38 -13.66
C GLU A 45 12.05 -0.74 -13.63
N ILE A 46 11.17 0.15 -14.12
CA ILE A 46 9.73 -0.11 -14.23
C ILE A 46 9.48 -1.38 -15.05
N LYS A 47 10.10 -1.48 -16.24
CA LYS A 47 9.95 -2.65 -17.11
C LYS A 47 10.52 -3.93 -16.49
N LYS A 48 11.65 -3.86 -15.81
CA LYS A 48 12.30 -5.00 -15.14
C LYS A 48 11.44 -5.54 -13.99
N ASN A 49 10.77 -4.66 -13.25
CA ASN A 49 10.00 -5.00 -12.06
C ASN A 49 8.51 -5.26 -12.34
N LYS A 50 8.10 -5.19 -13.62
CA LYS A 50 6.74 -5.50 -14.05
C LYS A 50 6.34 -6.91 -13.65
N LYS A 51 5.07 -7.06 -13.20
CA LYS A 51 4.45 -8.33 -12.82
C LYS A 51 3.29 -8.68 -13.74
N ASP A 52 3.10 -9.97 -13.94
CA ASP A 52 2.01 -10.55 -14.72
C ASP A 52 0.99 -11.21 -13.79
N TYR A 53 0.37 -10.39 -12.93
CA TYR A 53 -0.61 -10.88 -11.94
C TYR A 53 -2.02 -11.03 -12.50
N TYR A 54 -2.34 -10.32 -13.57
CA TYR A 54 -3.71 -10.15 -14.03
C TYR A 54 -3.95 -10.82 -15.39
N THR A 55 -5.17 -11.34 -15.55
CA THR A 55 -5.64 -11.90 -16.82
C THR A 55 -6.06 -10.84 -17.83
N ASN A 56 -6.24 -9.59 -17.36
CA ASN A 56 -6.69 -8.43 -18.14
C ASN A 56 -5.60 -7.35 -18.10
N ASP A 57 -5.38 -6.66 -19.20
CA ASP A 57 -4.27 -5.70 -19.40
C ASP A 57 -4.67 -4.23 -19.17
N LYS A 58 -5.75 -3.92 -18.45
CA LYS A 58 -6.13 -2.53 -18.14
C LYS A 58 -5.11 -1.87 -17.23
N PHE A 59 -4.70 -2.56 -16.16
CA PHE A 59 -3.66 -2.12 -15.25
C PHE A 59 -2.50 -3.10 -15.18
N THR A 60 -1.35 -2.59 -14.81
CA THR A 60 -0.11 -3.34 -14.60
C THR A 60 0.41 -3.05 -13.21
N ALA A 61 0.88 -4.10 -12.51
CA ALA A 61 1.62 -3.98 -11.27
C ALA A 61 3.14 -3.98 -11.53
N VAL A 62 3.88 -3.24 -10.72
CA VAL A 62 5.33 -3.33 -10.59
C VAL A 62 5.68 -3.54 -9.12
N ASP A 63 6.63 -4.43 -8.84
CA ASP A 63 7.11 -4.70 -7.49
C ASP A 63 8.57 -4.27 -7.35
N PHE A 64 8.80 -3.24 -6.56
CA PHE A 64 10.14 -2.84 -6.15
C PHE A 64 10.45 -3.47 -4.79
N ARG A 65 11.58 -4.16 -4.68
CA ARG A 65 12.01 -4.86 -3.46
C ARG A 65 13.42 -4.46 -3.08
N GLY A 66 13.62 -4.25 -1.79
CA GLY A 66 14.93 -3.98 -1.17
C GLY A 66 15.14 -2.54 -0.76
N LYS A 67 16.03 -2.37 0.18
CA LYS A 67 16.39 -1.07 0.81
C LYS A 67 17.07 -0.07 -0.15
N SER A 68 17.41 -0.49 -1.37
CA SER A 68 17.96 0.41 -2.38
C SER A 68 16.90 1.33 -2.99
N TYR A 69 15.63 1.00 -2.82
CA TYR A 69 14.52 1.79 -3.37
C TYR A 69 13.87 2.70 -2.33
N PHE A 70 13.80 2.25 -1.06
CA PHE A 70 13.03 2.91 -0.01
C PHE A 70 13.82 2.98 1.29
N GLU A 71 13.65 4.09 2.03
CA GLU A 71 14.37 4.30 3.30
C GLU A 71 13.76 3.48 4.44
N ASN A 72 12.43 3.52 4.58
CA ASN A 72 11.72 2.98 5.73
C ASN A 72 10.93 1.70 5.44
N TYR A 73 10.82 1.30 4.17
CA TYR A 73 10.08 0.13 3.73
C TYR A 73 10.99 -0.89 3.03
N ASP A 74 10.59 -2.15 3.03
CA ASP A 74 11.31 -3.24 2.39
C ASP A 74 10.91 -3.43 0.93
N GLY A 75 9.82 -2.79 0.51
CA GLY A 75 9.36 -2.80 -0.87
C GLY A 75 8.05 -2.07 -1.07
N ALA A 76 7.68 -1.95 -2.34
CA ALA A 76 6.38 -1.43 -2.74
C ALA A 76 5.84 -2.16 -3.97
N GLN A 77 4.53 -2.34 -4.01
CA GLN A 77 3.78 -2.71 -5.21
C GLN A 77 3.01 -1.48 -5.69
N ILE A 78 3.19 -1.12 -6.94
CA ILE A 78 2.58 0.08 -7.52
C ILE A 78 1.84 -0.29 -8.80
N HIS A 79 0.65 0.30 -8.99
CA HIS A 79 -0.20 0.03 -10.14
C HIS A 79 -0.35 1.26 -11.03
N TYR A 80 -0.26 1.02 -12.33
CA TYR A 80 -0.47 2.04 -13.36
C TYR A 80 -1.26 1.48 -14.54
N LYS A 81 -1.88 2.35 -15.38
CA LYS A 81 -2.57 1.92 -16.62
C LYS A 81 -1.57 1.40 -17.64
N THR A 82 -1.73 0.16 -18.08
CA THR A 82 -0.79 -0.60 -18.92
C THR A 82 -0.36 0.13 -20.18
N LYS A 83 -1.29 0.85 -20.83
CA LYS A 83 -1.03 1.56 -22.10
C LYS A 83 -0.60 3.01 -21.91
N SER A 84 -0.46 3.47 -20.66
CA SER A 84 -0.04 4.84 -20.38
C SER A 84 1.47 4.99 -20.53
N LYS A 85 1.90 5.85 -21.46
CA LYS A 85 3.32 6.22 -21.59
C LYS A 85 3.82 7.11 -20.43
N LYS A 86 2.88 7.67 -19.65
CA LYS A 86 3.20 8.51 -18.48
C LYS A 86 3.33 7.70 -17.20
N TYR A 87 2.97 6.41 -17.20
CA TYR A 87 3.04 5.53 -16.03
C TYR A 87 2.38 6.13 -14.78
N ILE A 88 1.20 6.76 -14.94
CA ILE A 88 0.48 7.41 -13.82
C ILE A 88 0.05 6.38 -12.79
N ILE A 89 0.31 6.67 -11.52
CA ILE A 89 0.04 5.81 -10.38
C ILE A 89 -1.44 5.83 -10.01
N TYR A 90 -2.05 4.65 -9.88
CA TYR A 90 -3.45 4.44 -9.49
C TYR A 90 -3.60 3.69 -8.17
N ALA A 91 -2.58 2.96 -7.75
CA ALA A 91 -2.45 2.45 -6.40
C ALA A 91 -0.98 2.26 -6.06
N LEU A 92 -0.69 2.37 -4.78
CA LEU A 92 0.61 2.06 -4.19
C LEU A 92 0.40 1.35 -2.86
N ASP A 93 1.21 0.33 -2.61
CA ASP A 93 1.23 -0.48 -1.39
C ASP A 93 2.66 -0.65 -0.93
N PHE A 94 3.04 0.02 0.13
CA PHE A 94 4.36 -0.11 0.75
C PHE A 94 4.35 -1.23 1.79
N MET A 95 5.45 -1.97 1.86
CA MET A 95 5.58 -3.17 2.69
C MET A 95 6.75 -3.05 3.65
N LEU A 96 6.48 -3.40 4.91
CA LEU A 96 7.49 -3.51 5.97
C LEU A 96 7.41 -4.89 6.61
N GLU A 97 8.51 -5.65 6.56
CA GLU A 97 8.59 -7.02 7.07
C GLU A 97 8.89 -7.06 8.57
N PHE A 98 8.28 -8.03 9.27
CA PHE A 98 8.47 -8.26 10.71
C PHE A 98 8.94 -9.68 11.00
N GLU A 99 9.46 -10.39 10.00
CA GLU A 99 9.85 -11.80 10.09
C GLU A 99 8.69 -12.67 10.63
N ASN A 100 8.77 -13.12 11.88
CA ASN A 100 7.71 -13.91 12.55
C ASN A 100 7.17 -13.16 13.78
N ASN A 101 7.03 -11.85 13.72
CA ASN A 101 6.59 -11.04 14.84
C ASN A 101 5.36 -10.18 14.50
N ILE A 102 4.25 -10.84 14.30
CA ILE A 102 2.97 -10.20 13.98
C ILE A 102 2.54 -9.13 15.02
N ASN A 103 2.94 -9.30 16.29
CA ASN A 103 2.59 -8.33 17.33
C ASN A 103 3.24 -6.95 17.10
N GLU A 104 4.45 -6.92 16.55
CA GLU A 104 5.09 -5.64 16.18
C GLU A 104 4.38 -5.01 14.97
N CYS A 105 3.89 -5.83 14.03
CA CYS A 105 3.05 -5.34 12.95
C CYS A 105 1.79 -4.64 13.50
N TYR A 106 1.07 -5.28 14.41
CA TYR A 106 -0.14 -4.68 15.00
C TYR A 106 0.13 -3.37 15.73
N LYS A 107 1.22 -3.27 16.50
CA LYS A 107 1.62 -2.01 17.16
C LYS A 107 1.91 -0.91 16.13
N LYS A 108 2.61 -1.25 15.05
CA LYS A 108 2.91 -0.31 13.97
C LYS A 108 1.64 0.11 13.24
N GLN A 109 0.72 -0.84 12.97
CA GLN A 109 -0.58 -0.59 12.36
C GLN A 109 -1.39 0.42 13.19
N GLU A 110 -1.51 0.20 14.50
CA GLU A 110 -2.26 1.10 15.39
C GLU A 110 -1.70 2.52 15.37
N LYS A 111 -0.38 2.65 15.36
CA LYS A 111 0.28 3.96 15.29
C LYS A 111 -0.04 4.67 13.96
N ILE A 112 0.14 4.01 12.82
CA ILE A 112 -0.11 4.59 11.50
C ILE A 112 -1.60 4.93 11.34
N VAL A 113 -2.50 4.04 11.75
CA VAL A 113 -3.95 4.30 11.69
C VAL A 113 -4.32 5.52 12.51
N LYS A 114 -3.70 5.72 13.68
CA LYS A 114 -3.94 6.92 14.48
C LYS A 114 -3.46 8.17 13.73
N GLU A 115 -2.24 8.18 13.21
CA GLU A 115 -1.66 9.31 12.47
C GLU A 115 -2.52 9.66 11.24
N LEU A 116 -2.92 8.67 10.44
CA LEU A 116 -3.81 8.88 9.29
C LEU A 116 -5.20 9.39 9.71
N SER A 117 -5.70 8.95 10.87
CA SER A 117 -6.99 9.40 11.38
C SER A 117 -6.97 10.83 11.90
N ASP A 118 -5.83 11.27 12.38
CA ASP A 118 -5.63 12.65 12.82
C ASP A 118 -5.47 13.59 11.59
N LEU A 119 -4.97 13.06 10.47
CA LEU A 119 -4.82 13.79 9.20
C LEU A 119 -6.14 13.89 8.41
N PHE A 120 -6.87 12.77 8.29
CA PHE A 120 -8.11 12.65 7.54
C PHE A 120 -9.33 12.60 8.48
N ILE A 121 -9.93 13.74 8.74
CA ILE A 121 -11.01 13.85 9.75
C ILE A 121 -12.35 13.29 9.25
N SER A 122 -12.61 13.38 7.94
CA SER A 122 -13.93 13.08 7.35
C SER A 122 -14.05 11.63 6.82
N VAL A 123 -13.03 10.79 6.99
CA VAL A 123 -13.03 9.43 6.43
C VAL A 123 -13.79 8.41 7.27
N LYS A 124 -14.50 7.49 6.61
CA LYS A 124 -15.15 6.36 7.26
C LYS A 124 -14.13 5.23 7.48
N LYS A 125 -14.00 4.79 8.72
CA LYS A 125 -13.10 3.67 9.08
C LYS A 125 -13.87 2.36 9.08
N ASP A 126 -13.27 1.34 8.42
CA ASP A 126 -13.70 -0.06 8.49
C ASP A 126 -12.53 -0.90 9.01
N LYS A 127 -12.76 -1.69 10.05
CA LYS A 127 -11.74 -2.58 10.64
C LYS A 127 -12.17 -4.02 10.52
N ARG A 128 -11.36 -4.82 9.83
CA ARG A 128 -11.54 -6.26 9.66
C ARG A 128 -10.41 -7.01 10.36
N LYS A 129 -10.74 -7.96 11.23
CA LYS A 129 -9.76 -8.71 12.02
C LYS A 129 -9.74 -10.18 11.63
N ASN A 130 -8.52 -10.74 11.54
CA ASN A 130 -8.29 -12.17 11.37
C ASN A 130 -9.05 -12.78 10.18
N ILE A 131 -9.13 -12.04 9.09
CA ILE A 131 -9.72 -12.56 7.85
C ILE A 131 -8.74 -13.57 7.26
N LYS A 132 -9.22 -14.76 6.95
CA LYS A 132 -8.41 -15.81 6.33
C LYS A 132 -7.91 -15.36 4.96
N HIS A 133 -6.60 -15.50 4.73
CA HIS A 133 -6.02 -15.17 3.45
C HIS A 133 -6.35 -16.23 2.39
N SER A 134 -6.91 -15.81 1.27
CA SER A 134 -7.44 -16.73 0.23
C SER A 134 -6.37 -17.61 -0.43
N ALA A 135 -5.11 -17.13 -0.49
CA ALA A 135 -4.01 -17.90 -1.06
C ALA A 135 -3.54 -19.06 -0.15
N ASP A 136 -3.78 -18.97 1.17
CA ASP A 136 -3.45 -20.06 2.09
C ASP A 136 -4.63 -21.03 2.27
N LYS A 137 -4.61 -22.09 1.50
CA LYS A 137 -5.66 -23.16 1.57
C LYS A 137 -5.72 -23.85 2.93
N SER A 138 -4.68 -23.76 3.77
CA SER A 138 -4.72 -24.29 5.14
C SER A 138 -5.61 -23.47 6.07
N GLY A 139 -5.90 -22.21 5.69
CA GLY A 139 -6.69 -21.27 6.46
C GLY A 139 -6.01 -20.76 7.74
N LYS A 140 -4.68 -20.93 7.85
CA LYS A 140 -3.89 -20.51 9.01
C LYS A 140 -3.36 -19.09 8.87
N SER A 141 -3.12 -18.62 7.63
CA SER A 141 -2.71 -17.24 7.39
C SER A 141 -3.90 -16.29 7.51
N THR A 142 -3.70 -15.16 8.18
CA THR A 142 -4.77 -14.18 8.41
C THR A 142 -4.31 -12.77 8.08
N VAL A 143 -5.29 -11.90 7.80
CA VAL A 143 -5.06 -10.46 7.58
C VAL A 143 -5.92 -9.67 8.55
N THR A 144 -5.33 -8.67 9.18
CA THR A 144 -6.05 -7.67 9.97
C THR A 144 -5.89 -6.33 9.28
N SER A 145 -7.00 -5.77 8.79
CA SER A 145 -7.00 -4.56 7.97
C SER A 145 -7.75 -3.42 8.63
N VAL A 146 -7.29 -2.20 8.41
CA VAL A 146 -8.05 -0.98 8.67
C VAL A 146 -8.10 -0.18 7.38
N TYR A 147 -9.31 0.12 6.92
CA TYR A 147 -9.57 0.96 5.75
C TYR A 147 -10.05 2.33 6.18
N LEU A 148 -9.53 3.36 5.52
CA LEU A 148 -9.99 4.72 5.61
C LEU A 148 -10.61 5.06 4.25
N ASN A 149 -11.94 5.11 4.20
CA ASN A 149 -12.70 5.26 2.97
C ASN A 149 -13.07 6.73 2.77
N PHE A 150 -12.70 7.30 1.63
CA PHE A 150 -12.99 8.66 1.21
C PHE A 150 -14.34 8.71 0.49
N ASP A 151 -14.98 9.88 0.48
CA ASP A 151 -16.25 10.09 -0.21
C ASP A 151 -16.13 9.96 -1.74
N SER A 152 -14.92 10.14 -2.31
CA SER A 152 -14.60 9.86 -3.71
C SER A 152 -14.76 8.38 -4.08
N GLY A 153 -14.73 7.48 -3.07
CA GLY A 153 -14.66 6.04 -3.24
C GLY A 153 -13.23 5.48 -3.29
N ASP A 154 -12.22 6.34 -3.22
CA ASP A 154 -10.84 5.95 -2.99
C ASP A 154 -10.67 5.49 -1.54
N PHE A 155 -9.58 4.80 -1.22
CA PHE A 155 -9.30 4.42 0.16
C PHE A 155 -7.81 4.31 0.45
N ALA A 156 -7.44 4.55 1.71
CA ALA A 156 -6.17 4.14 2.26
C ALA A 156 -6.37 2.87 3.10
N SER A 157 -5.38 2.00 3.14
CA SER A 157 -5.39 0.78 3.95
C SER A 157 -4.12 0.62 4.76
N VAL A 158 -4.27 0.06 5.95
CA VAL A 158 -3.16 -0.39 6.80
C VAL A 158 -3.45 -1.81 7.22
N GLU A 159 -2.65 -2.76 6.75
CA GLU A 159 -2.95 -4.17 6.85
C GLU A 159 -1.77 -4.94 7.45
N CYS A 160 -2.03 -5.83 8.40
CA CYS A 160 -1.05 -6.79 8.90
C CYS A 160 -1.37 -8.18 8.39
N TYR A 161 -0.38 -8.80 7.75
CA TYR A 161 -0.42 -10.17 7.24
C TYR A 161 0.33 -11.09 8.20
N ASP A 162 -0.40 -12.00 8.82
CA ASP A 162 0.10 -13.08 9.68
C ASP A 162 0.17 -14.36 8.85
N TRP A 163 1.37 -14.66 8.36
CA TRP A 163 1.58 -15.78 7.46
C TRP A 163 1.85 -17.08 8.20
N SER A 164 1.18 -18.13 7.82
CA SER A 164 1.53 -19.46 8.31
C SER A 164 2.92 -19.86 7.81
N LYS A 165 3.68 -20.56 8.66
CA LYS A 165 5.05 -21.01 8.31
C LYS A 165 5.12 -21.80 7.00
N THR A 166 4.02 -22.49 6.63
CA THR A 166 3.95 -23.28 5.40
C THR A 166 3.93 -22.44 4.13
N MET A 167 3.55 -21.15 4.24
CA MET A 167 3.56 -20.22 3.10
C MET A 167 4.95 -19.69 2.80
N GLY A 168 5.88 -19.70 3.76
CA GLY A 168 7.25 -19.27 3.56
C GLY A 168 7.43 -17.75 3.38
N PHE A 169 6.40 -16.96 3.72
CA PHE A 169 6.46 -15.51 3.70
C PHE A 169 6.68 -14.95 5.11
N PRO A 170 7.42 -13.84 5.26
CA PRO A 170 7.49 -13.12 6.53
C PRO A 170 6.15 -12.43 6.85
N ASP A 171 5.84 -12.31 8.15
CA ASP A 171 4.79 -11.40 8.59
C ASP A 171 5.13 -9.98 8.15
N HIS A 172 4.14 -9.23 7.68
CA HIS A 172 4.41 -7.89 7.20
C HIS A 172 3.23 -6.93 7.33
N LEU A 173 3.56 -5.65 7.40
CA LEU A 173 2.64 -4.55 7.26
C LEU A 173 2.54 -4.15 5.78
N ARG A 174 1.34 -3.84 5.33
CA ARG A 174 1.09 -3.05 4.12
C ARG A 174 0.47 -1.73 4.50
N VAL A 175 0.96 -0.65 3.93
CA VAL A 175 0.34 0.67 3.95
C VAL A 175 0.09 1.06 2.52
N GLY A 176 -1.16 1.23 2.16
CA GLY A 176 -1.52 1.43 0.77
C GLY A 176 -2.56 2.51 0.55
N ILE A 177 -2.61 2.96 -0.69
CA ILE A 177 -3.61 3.87 -1.22
C ILE A 177 -4.10 3.32 -2.54
N THR A 178 -5.41 3.28 -2.73
CA THR A 178 -6.02 2.73 -3.94
C THR A 178 -7.12 3.64 -4.44
N THR A 179 -7.04 3.98 -5.73
CA THR A 179 -8.12 4.73 -6.38
C THR A 179 -9.35 3.84 -6.59
N LYS A 180 -10.53 4.47 -6.53
CA LYS A 180 -11.80 3.81 -6.88
C LYS A 180 -11.74 3.13 -8.25
N GLU A 181 -11.12 3.77 -9.24
CA GLU A 181 -11.04 3.22 -10.60
C GLU A 181 -10.29 1.88 -10.65
N LEU A 182 -9.19 1.76 -9.92
CA LEU A 182 -8.45 0.51 -9.84
C LEU A 182 -9.24 -0.54 -9.04
N ASN A 183 -9.79 -0.13 -7.90
CA ASN A 183 -10.57 -1.03 -7.04
C ASN A 183 -11.78 -1.62 -7.78
N ASP A 184 -12.57 -0.79 -8.46
CA ASP A 184 -13.72 -1.23 -9.24
C ASP A 184 -13.27 -2.26 -10.31
N TRP A 185 -12.18 -1.99 -11.02
CA TRP A 185 -11.65 -2.92 -12.00
C TRP A 185 -11.24 -4.27 -11.38
N LEU A 186 -10.60 -4.27 -10.20
CA LEU A 186 -10.21 -5.50 -9.50
C LEU A 186 -11.43 -6.32 -9.05
N VAL A 187 -12.49 -5.64 -8.59
CA VAL A 187 -13.71 -6.29 -8.09
C VAL A 187 -14.61 -6.76 -9.23
N ASP A 188 -14.76 -5.95 -10.29
CA ASP A 188 -15.73 -6.19 -11.36
C ASP A 188 -15.19 -7.12 -12.46
N THR A 189 -13.89 -7.41 -12.49
CA THR A 189 -13.28 -8.30 -13.49
C THR A 189 -13.27 -9.75 -12.99
N PRO A 190 -14.07 -10.65 -13.56
CA PRO A 190 -14.06 -12.06 -13.17
C PRO A 190 -12.69 -12.71 -13.39
N ASN A 191 -12.25 -13.52 -12.43
CA ASN A 191 -10.95 -14.24 -12.49
C ASN A 191 -9.78 -13.32 -12.82
N ILE A 192 -9.74 -12.12 -12.22
CA ILE A 192 -8.73 -11.10 -12.51
C ILE A 192 -7.30 -11.58 -12.20
N ASN A 193 -7.11 -12.36 -11.16
CA ASN A 193 -5.81 -12.89 -10.75
C ASN A 193 -5.47 -14.20 -11.50
N LYS A 194 -4.20 -14.34 -11.89
CA LYS A 194 -3.62 -15.56 -12.48
C LYS A 194 -3.20 -16.57 -11.42
#